data_b49644472658bd9a6837aac11e8b60ad
#
_entry.id   b49644472658bd9a6837aac11e8b60ad
#
_cell.length_a   1.000
_cell.length_b   1.000
_cell.length_c   1.000
_cell.angle_alpha   90.00
_cell.angle_beta   90.00
_cell.angle_gamma   90.00
#
_symmetry.space_group_name_H-M   'P 1'
#
loop_
_entity.id
_entity.type
_entity.pdbx_description
1 polymer ?
#
loop_
_entity_poly.entity_id
_entity_poly.type
_entity_poly.pdbx_seq_one_letter_code
_entity_poly.pdbx_strand_id
1 'polypeptide(L)'
;MKVGLFFGTFDPLHIGHDQIASYFLENYFDQIWFVVTPHNPHKEKLVLTDEKIRLEMVKKFCDGNANFVCSDVEFSLKQPNHTSDTVSKLLEMYP
;
A
#
# COMPACT_ATOMS: atom_id res chain seq x y z
N MET A 1 -12.30 -1.29 -15.00
CA MET A 1 -10.90 -1.48 -14.57
C MET A 1 -10.85 -2.28 -13.28
N LYS A 2 -9.97 -3.26 -13.22
CA LYS A 2 -9.77 -4.07 -12.00
C LYS A 2 -8.53 -3.59 -11.27
N VAL A 3 -8.68 -3.20 -10.02
CA VAL A 3 -7.59 -2.70 -9.18
C VAL A 3 -7.36 -3.68 -8.03
N GLY A 4 -6.12 -4.14 -7.89
CA GLY A 4 -5.73 -4.98 -6.76
C GLY A 4 -5.14 -4.11 -5.67
N LEU A 5 -5.53 -4.35 -4.42
CA LEU A 5 -5.01 -3.61 -3.27
C LEU A 5 -3.97 -4.46 -2.54
N PHE A 6 -2.76 -3.95 -2.42
CA PHE A 6 -1.66 -4.61 -1.74
C PHE A 6 -1.33 -3.83 -0.47
N PHE A 7 -1.79 -4.35 0.66
CA PHE A 7 -1.61 -3.69 1.96
C PHE A 7 -0.29 -4.11 2.60
N GLY A 8 0.39 -3.18 3.23
CA GLY A 8 1.58 -3.52 3.99
C GLY A 8 2.29 -2.31 4.57
N THR A 9 3.20 -2.57 5.49
CA THR A 9 4.09 -1.55 6.05
C THR A 9 5.23 -1.26 5.08
N PHE A 10 5.63 -2.26 4.27
CA PHE A 10 6.74 -2.18 3.33
C PHE A 10 8.03 -1.68 4.01
N ASP A 11 8.44 -2.39 5.06
CA ASP A 11 9.64 -2.04 5.83
C ASP A 11 10.62 -3.22 5.87
N PRO A 12 11.51 -3.34 4.88
CA PRO A 12 11.54 -2.54 3.65
C PRO A 12 10.69 -3.15 2.53
N LEU A 13 10.46 -2.36 1.48
CA LEU A 13 9.96 -2.87 0.21
C LEU A 13 11.10 -3.67 -0.44
N HIS A 14 10.81 -4.87 -0.91
CA HIS A 14 11.83 -5.74 -1.49
C HIS A 14 11.32 -6.49 -2.74
N ILE A 15 12.23 -7.25 -3.37
CA ILE A 15 11.94 -7.93 -4.64
C ILE A 15 10.75 -8.88 -4.55
N GLY A 16 10.49 -9.48 -3.38
CA GLY A 16 9.32 -10.33 -3.17
C GLY A 16 8.01 -9.59 -3.37
N HIS A 17 7.95 -8.33 -2.95
CA HIS A 17 6.77 -7.48 -3.17
C HIS A 17 6.57 -7.23 -4.66
N ASP A 18 7.65 -6.94 -5.39
CA ASP A 18 7.59 -6.72 -6.82
C ASP A 18 7.13 -7.98 -7.56
N GLN A 19 7.65 -9.15 -7.21
CA GLN A 19 7.27 -10.41 -7.84
C GLN A 19 5.80 -10.73 -7.64
N ILE A 20 5.27 -10.54 -6.44
CA ILE A 20 3.88 -10.80 -6.13
C ILE A 20 2.99 -9.81 -6.87
N ALA A 21 3.32 -8.52 -6.81
CA ALA A 21 2.53 -7.48 -7.45
C ALA A 21 2.52 -7.65 -8.98
N SER A 22 3.66 -7.96 -9.56
CA SER A 22 3.78 -8.16 -11.01
C SER A 22 2.97 -9.37 -11.48
N TYR A 23 2.99 -10.45 -10.70
CA TYR A 23 2.20 -11.64 -11.02
C TYR A 23 0.71 -11.32 -11.07
N PHE A 24 0.20 -10.62 -10.06
CA PHE A 24 -1.23 -10.27 -10.02
C PHE A 24 -1.60 -9.24 -11.08
N LEU A 25 -0.69 -8.31 -11.37
CA LEU A 25 -0.94 -7.33 -12.43
C LEU A 25 -1.06 -8.00 -13.79
N GLU A 26 -0.18 -8.97 -14.11
CA GLU A 26 -0.23 -9.65 -15.40
C GLU A 26 -1.46 -10.54 -15.57
N ASN A 27 -1.92 -11.17 -14.48
CA ASN A 27 -2.89 -12.24 -14.57
C ASN A 27 -4.30 -11.87 -14.16
N TYR A 28 -4.48 -10.86 -13.29
CA TYR A 28 -5.77 -10.61 -12.67
C TYR A 28 -6.23 -9.15 -12.65
N PHE A 29 -5.32 -8.19 -12.68
CA PHE A 29 -5.66 -6.78 -12.46
C PHE A 29 -5.08 -5.86 -13.53
N ASP A 30 -5.71 -4.70 -13.67
CA ASP A 30 -5.22 -3.64 -14.58
C ASP A 30 -4.24 -2.72 -13.87
N GLN A 31 -4.40 -2.56 -12.55
CA GLN A 31 -3.49 -1.78 -11.70
C GLN A 31 -3.33 -2.47 -10.37
N ILE A 32 -2.18 -2.27 -9.73
CA ILE A 32 -1.93 -2.67 -8.35
C ILE A 32 -1.68 -1.41 -7.54
N TRP A 33 -2.43 -1.23 -6.48
CA TRP A 33 -2.30 -0.10 -5.56
C TRP A 33 -1.61 -0.58 -4.29
N PHE A 34 -0.43 -0.03 -4.02
CA PHE A 34 0.33 -0.30 -2.81
C PHE A 34 -0.22 0.62 -1.71
N VAL A 35 -1.02 0.05 -0.82
CA VAL A 35 -1.64 0.80 0.27
C VAL A 35 -0.73 0.72 1.48
N VAL A 36 0.00 1.80 1.73
CA VAL A 36 1.00 1.84 2.80
C VAL A 36 0.32 2.03 4.15
N THR A 37 0.63 1.13 5.08
CA THR A 37 0.10 1.19 6.45
C THR A 37 1.07 2.01 7.31
N PRO A 38 0.64 3.14 7.89
CA PRO A 38 1.54 3.99 8.66
C PRO A 38 1.96 3.37 9.97
N HIS A 39 1.03 2.71 10.67
CA HIS A 39 1.29 2.14 11.98
C HIS A 39 0.52 0.85 12.15
N ASN A 40 1.17 -0.15 12.76
CA ASN A 40 0.52 -1.41 13.09
C ASN A 40 0.54 -1.58 14.61
N PRO A 41 -0.60 -1.50 15.29
CA PRO A 41 -0.65 -1.57 16.76
C PRO A 41 -0.12 -2.90 17.31
N HIS A 42 -0.17 -3.98 16.51
CA HIS A 42 0.37 -5.27 16.93
C HIS A 42 1.90 -5.31 16.93
N LYS A 43 2.54 -4.31 16.35
CA LYS A 43 4.00 -4.21 16.24
C LYS A 43 4.56 -3.01 17.01
N GLU A 44 3.86 -2.54 18.02
CA GLU A 44 4.26 -1.36 18.79
C GLU A 44 5.66 -1.47 19.40
N LYS A 45 6.08 -2.68 19.74
CA LYS A 45 7.39 -2.90 20.35
C LYS A 45 8.53 -3.01 19.35
N LEU A 46 8.23 -3.02 18.06
CA LEU A 46 9.24 -3.09 17.01
C LEU A 46 9.62 -1.69 16.58
N VAL A 47 10.92 -1.50 16.36
CA VAL A 47 11.42 -0.24 15.80
C VAL A 47 11.20 -0.31 14.29
N LEU A 48 10.18 0.37 13.80
CA LEU A 48 9.91 0.48 12.37
C LEU A 48 10.58 1.72 11.80
N THR A 49 10.96 1.64 10.55
CA THR A 49 11.39 2.82 9.80
C THR A 49 10.26 3.85 9.81
N ASP A 50 10.61 5.13 9.88
CA ASP A 50 9.64 6.21 9.86
C ASP A 50 8.64 6.02 8.72
N GLU A 51 7.37 6.19 9.03
CA GLU A 51 6.28 5.94 8.07
C GLU A 51 6.37 6.83 6.83
N LYS A 52 6.88 8.05 6.97
CA LYS A 52 7.05 8.97 5.84
C LYS A 52 8.15 8.49 4.92
N ILE A 53 9.23 7.95 5.49
CA ILE A 53 10.34 7.37 4.70
C ILE A 53 9.84 6.15 3.93
N ARG A 54 9.07 5.27 4.59
CA ARG A 54 8.50 4.11 3.93
C ARG A 54 7.58 4.51 2.78
N LEU A 55 6.74 5.51 2.98
CA LEU A 55 5.85 6.02 1.95
C LEU A 55 6.64 6.53 0.74
N GLU A 56 7.70 7.30 0.98
CA GLU A 56 8.54 7.82 -0.10
C GLU A 56 9.23 6.71 -0.89
N MET A 57 9.70 5.66 -0.21
CA MET A 57 10.31 4.50 -0.87
C MET A 57 9.32 3.79 -1.77
N VAL A 58 8.10 3.59 -1.32
CA VAL A 58 7.04 2.95 -2.13
C VAL A 58 6.67 3.84 -3.31
N LYS A 59 6.59 5.15 -3.12
CA LYS A 59 6.32 6.08 -4.23
C LYS A 59 7.36 5.99 -5.32
N LYS A 60 8.64 5.96 -4.95
CA LYS A 60 9.74 5.81 -5.91
C LYS A 60 9.66 4.49 -6.66
N PHE A 61 9.33 3.42 -5.96
CA PHE A 61 9.16 2.11 -6.58
C PHE A 61 8.01 2.14 -7.60
N CYS A 62 6.88 2.73 -7.24
CA CYS A 62 5.71 2.79 -8.12
C CYS A 62 5.96 3.67 -9.35
N ASP A 63 6.83 4.66 -9.24
CA ASP A 63 7.18 5.52 -10.38
C ASP A 63 7.82 4.74 -11.53
N GLY A 64 8.38 3.58 -11.24
CA GLY A 64 9.00 2.72 -12.26
C GLY A 64 8.01 1.90 -13.08
N ASN A 65 6.72 1.91 -12.72
CA ASN A 65 5.70 1.17 -13.45
C ASN A 65 4.37 1.94 -13.43
N ALA A 66 3.89 2.30 -14.62
CA ALA A 66 2.67 3.11 -14.76
C ALA A 66 1.42 2.46 -14.17
N ASN A 67 1.44 1.12 -14.01
CA ASN A 67 0.29 0.37 -13.47
C ASN A 67 0.42 0.10 -11.95
N PHE A 68 1.48 0.57 -11.33
CA PHE A 68 1.65 0.53 -9.87
C PHE A 68 1.34 1.92 -9.31
N VAL A 69 0.45 1.97 -8.33
CA VAL A 69 0.03 3.21 -7.69
C VAL A 69 0.33 3.12 -6.19
N CYS A 70 0.97 4.14 -5.65
CA CYS A 70 1.18 4.24 -4.21
C CYS A 70 0.01 5.00 -3.59
N SER A 71 -0.65 4.41 -2.60
CA SER A 71 -1.76 5.05 -1.91
C SER A 71 -1.38 5.35 -0.46
N ASP A 72 -1.59 6.59 -0.05
CA ASP A 72 -1.39 7.06 1.31
C ASP A 72 -2.72 7.22 2.06
N VAL A 73 -3.78 6.59 1.58
CA VAL A 73 -5.11 6.77 2.13
C VAL A 73 -5.18 6.45 3.63
N GLU A 74 -4.43 5.45 4.09
CA GLU A 74 -4.43 5.08 5.51
C GLU A 74 -3.78 6.13 6.41
N PHE A 75 -2.96 7.01 5.84
CA PHE A 75 -2.36 8.11 6.59
C PHE A 75 -3.39 9.17 6.98
N SER A 76 -4.50 9.25 6.28
CA SER A 76 -5.59 10.19 6.57
C SER A 76 -6.67 9.61 7.47
N LEU A 77 -6.61 8.30 7.77
CA LEU A 77 -7.57 7.64 8.63
C LEU A 77 -7.12 7.66 10.08
N LYS A 78 -8.09 7.67 10.99
CA LYS A 78 -7.80 7.60 12.42
C LYS A 78 -7.19 6.24 12.75
N GLN A 79 -6.10 6.25 13.49
CA GLN A 79 -5.43 5.02 13.89
C GLN A 79 -5.89 4.55 15.27
N PRO A 80 -6.00 3.23 15.52
CA PRO A 80 -5.85 2.16 14.52
C PRO A 80 -7.06 2.09 13.59
N ASN A 81 -6.83 1.67 12.36
CA ASN A 81 -7.91 1.48 11.40
C ASN A 81 -7.93 0.04 10.91
N HIS A 82 -9.07 -0.37 10.37
CA HIS A 82 -9.26 -1.71 9.80
C HIS A 82 -9.32 -1.64 8.28
N THR A 83 -9.07 -2.78 7.62
CA THR A 83 -9.14 -2.87 6.15
C THR A 83 -10.49 -2.38 5.62
N SER A 84 -11.60 -2.69 6.32
CA SER A 84 -12.92 -2.23 5.90
C SER A 84 -13.02 -0.71 5.88
N ASP A 85 -12.38 -0.02 6.81
CA ASP A 85 -12.35 1.45 6.84
C ASP A 85 -11.59 2.00 5.65
N THR A 86 -10.47 1.38 5.31
CA THR A 86 -9.65 1.76 4.17
C THR A 86 -10.42 1.59 2.88
N VAL A 87 -11.07 0.44 2.69
CA VAL A 87 -11.86 0.16 1.49
C VAL A 87 -13.01 1.14 1.36
N SER A 88 -13.72 1.42 2.45
CA SER A 88 -14.81 2.40 2.45
C SER A 88 -14.32 3.79 2.01
N LYS A 89 -13.16 4.21 2.52
CA LYS A 89 -12.57 5.50 2.15
C LYS A 89 -12.19 5.54 0.68
N LEU A 90 -11.60 4.47 0.18
CA LEU A 90 -11.23 4.38 -1.24
C LEU A 90 -12.47 4.43 -2.15
N LEU A 91 -13.56 3.80 -1.74
CA LEU A 91 -14.80 3.84 -2.51
C LEU A 91 -15.42 5.24 -2.55
N GLU A 92 -15.23 6.04 -1.49
CA GLU A 92 -15.65 7.44 -1.48
C GLU A 92 -14.82 8.27 -2.46
N MET A 93 -13.49 8.03 -2.49
CA MET A 93 -12.56 8.80 -3.32
C MET A 93 -12.63 8.39 -4.80
N TYR A 94 -12.88 7.11 -5.07
CA TYR A 94 -12.86 6.51 -6.41
C TYR A 94 -14.12 5.65 -6.60
N PRO A 95 -15.28 6.27 -6.75
CA PRO A 95 -16.53 5.54 -6.90
C PRO A 95 -16.63 4.68 -8.16
#